data_ccb5876ad8aa752226e52b7f31f0d639
#
_entry.id   ccb5876ad8aa752226e52b7f31f0d639
#
_cell.length_a   1.000
_cell.length_b   1.000
_cell.length_c   1.000
_cell.angle_alpha   90.00
_cell.angle_beta   90.00
_cell.angle_gamma   90.00
#
_symmetry.space_group_name_H-M   'P 1'
#
loop_
_entity.id
_entity.type
_entity.pdbx_description
1 polymer ?
#
loop_
_entity_poly.entity_id
_entity_poly.type
_entity_poly.pdbx_seq_one_letter_code
_entity_poly.pdbx_strand_id
1 'polypeptide(L)'
;TIIGLEAEKQMQMAGEYPDQVIACFGGGSNFGGLAFPFMRHNLSGEKNTEFIAAEPESCPKLTRGKFEYDFGDEAGYTPLLPMFTLGHDFKPANIHAGGLRYHGAGMIISQLLKDGYLHGVDIPQLESFQAGMLFARTEGIIPAPESCHATIREALKAKEKGEEKVILFCLSGHGLIDMPSYDSYINGDLQNYSVSDEEIGKFLKDVPQVEM
;
A
#
# COMPACT_ATOMS: atom_id res chain seq x y z
N THR A 1 8.73 -12.34 -4.53
CA THR A 1 7.49 -12.95 -5.11
C THR A 1 7.12 -14.33 -4.53
N ILE A 2 7.85 -14.86 -3.55
CA ILE A 2 7.56 -16.19 -3.00
C ILE A 2 6.14 -16.27 -2.42
N ILE A 3 5.69 -15.22 -1.70
CA ILE A 3 4.35 -15.14 -1.12
C ILE A 3 3.28 -15.22 -2.23
N GLY A 4 3.45 -14.47 -3.31
CA GLY A 4 2.52 -14.48 -4.43
C GLY A 4 2.49 -15.83 -5.18
N LEU A 5 3.64 -16.48 -5.33
CA LEU A 5 3.71 -17.83 -5.93
C LEU A 5 3.04 -18.89 -5.06
N GLU A 6 3.12 -18.78 -3.74
CA GLU A 6 2.39 -19.65 -2.81
C GLU A 6 0.89 -19.34 -2.82
N ALA A 7 0.52 -18.05 -2.79
CA ALA A 7 -0.87 -17.61 -2.86
C ALA A 7 -1.56 -18.09 -4.15
N GLU A 8 -0.86 -18.06 -5.29
CA GLU A 8 -1.39 -18.57 -6.55
C GLU A 8 -1.75 -20.08 -6.46
N LYS A 9 -0.89 -20.87 -5.82
CA LYS A 9 -1.18 -22.31 -5.59
C LYS A 9 -2.35 -22.51 -4.63
N GLN A 10 -2.42 -21.69 -3.56
CA GLN A 10 -3.51 -21.76 -2.60
C GLN A 10 -4.85 -21.38 -3.25
N MET A 11 -4.89 -20.37 -4.11
CA MET A 11 -6.06 -19.99 -4.89
C MET A 11 -6.50 -21.12 -5.82
N GLN A 12 -5.55 -21.77 -6.51
CA GLN A 12 -5.83 -22.95 -7.33
C GLN A 12 -6.43 -24.11 -6.51
N MET A 13 -5.92 -24.36 -5.30
CA MET A 13 -6.46 -25.38 -4.40
C MET A 13 -7.87 -25.03 -3.92
N ALA A 14 -8.19 -23.76 -3.75
CA ALA A 14 -9.53 -23.27 -3.41
C ALA A 14 -10.50 -23.32 -4.61
N GLY A 15 -10.00 -23.54 -5.83
CA GLY A 15 -10.79 -23.46 -7.05
C GLY A 15 -11.18 -22.05 -7.46
N GLU A 16 -10.45 -21.05 -6.95
CA GLU A 16 -10.75 -19.62 -7.12
C GLU A 16 -9.64 -18.88 -7.83
N TYR A 17 -9.96 -17.70 -8.35
CA TYR A 17 -9.00 -16.76 -8.90
C TYR A 17 -9.38 -15.33 -8.45
N PRO A 18 -8.43 -14.46 -8.06
CA PRO A 18 -8.78 -13.17 -7.51
C PRO A 18 -9.27 -12.17 -8.57
N ASP A 19 -10.41 -11.54 -8.30
CA ASP A 19 -10.89 -10.36 -9.01
C ASP A 19 -10.06 -9.12 -8.62
N GLN A 20 -9.63 -9.09 -7.36
CA GLN A 20 -8.80 -8.00 -6.81
C GLN A 20 -7.64 -8.56 -6.00
N VAL A 21 -6.47 -7.95 -6.17
CA VAL A 21 -5.29 -8.16 -5.32
C VAL A 21 -4.94 -6.84 -4.65
N ILE A 22 -4.96 -6.81 -3.32
CA ILE A 22 -4.64 -5.62 -2.53
C ILE A 22 -3.54 -5.90 -1.51
N ALA A 23 -2.61 -4.95 -1.36
CA ALA A 23 -1.59 -5.04 -0.33
C ALA A 23 -1.16 -3.65 0.15
N CYS A 24 -0.65 -3.57 1.37
CA CYS A 24 -0.11 -2.34 1.92
C CYS A 24 1.16 -1.91 1.16
N PHE A 25 1.37 -0.58 1.09
CA PHE A 25 2.42 0.01 0.28
C PHE A 25 3.29 1.01 1.07
N GLY A 26 4.50 0.58 1.39
CA GLY A 26 5.61 1.44 1.79
C GLY A 26 6.49 1.75 0.58
N GLY A 27 7.60 1.01 0.41
CA GLY A 27 8.44 1.06 -0.81
C GLY A 27 7.98 0.11 -1.93
N GLY A 28 7.06 -0.83 -1.63
CA GLY A 28 6.45 -1.71 -2.62
C GLY A 28 6.79 -3.20 -2.51
N SER A 29 7.69 -3.61 -1.62
CA SER A 29 8.08 -5.03 -1.50
C SER A 29 6.92 -5.94 -1.10
N ASN A 30 6.06 -5.50 -0.19
CA ASN A 30 4.87 -6.25 0.23
C ASN A 30 3.89 -6.42 -0.94
N PHE A 31 3.52 -5.32 -1.58
CA PHE A 31 2.63 -5.32 -2.73
C PHE A 31 3.18 -6.16 -3.89
N GLY A 32 4.41 -5.88 -4.34
CA GLY A 32 5.02 -6.59 -5.47
C GLY A 32 5.25 -8.08 -5.17
N GLY A 33 5.56 -8.41 -3.90
CA GLY A 33 5.73 -9.79 -3.44
C GLY A 33 4.48 -10.64 -3.62
N LEU A 34 3.30 -10.07 -3.40
CA LEU A 34 2.01 -10.72 -3.63
C LEU A 34 1.53 -10.58 -5.07
N ALA A 35 1.56 -9.37 -5.64
CA ALA A 35 0.85 -9.01 -6.86
C ALA A 35 1.51 -9.54 -8.15
N PHE A 36 2.85 -9.54 -8.25
CA PHE A 36 3.52 -9.83 -9.51
C PHE A 36 3.23 -11.21 -10.12
N PRO A 37 3.11 -12.31 -9.36
CA PRO A 37 2.72 -13.59 -9.92
C PRO A 37 1.35 -13.57 -10.61
N PHE A 38 0.39 -12.82 -10.06
CA PHE A 38 -0.95 -12.65 -10.65
C PHE A 38 -0.93 -11.64 -11.81
N MET A 39 -0.15 -10.57 -11.69
CA MET A 39 -0.05 -9.51 -12.70
C MET A 39 0.50 -10.03 -14.04
N ARG A 40 1.34 -11.07 -14.03
CA ARG A 40 1.81 -11.71 -15.28
C ARG A 40 0.65 -12.21 -16.15
N HIS A 41 -0.45 -12.69 -15.53
CA HIS A 41 -1.62 -13.15 -16.26
C HIS A 41 -2.43 -12.02 -16.89
N ASN A 42 -2.43 -10.83 -16.27
CA ASN A 42 -2.98 -9.63 -16.90
C ASN A 42 -2.10 -9.18 -18.08
N LEU A 43 -0.78 -9.20 -17.90
CA LEU A 43 0.17 -8.83 -18.97
C LEU A 43 0.13 -9.77 -20.16
N SER A 44 -0.18 -11.07 -19.94
CA SER A 44 -0.38 -12.04 -21.03
C SER A 44 -1.79 -12.00 -21.65
N GLY A 45 -2.70 -11.21 -21.08
CA GLY A 45 -4.09 -11.12 -21.52
C GLY A 45 -4.99 -12.28 -21.09
N GLU A 46 -4.51 -13.16 -20.20
CA GLU A 46 -5.26 -14.33 -19.73
C GLU A 46 -6.30 -13.98 -18.67
N LYS A 47 -6.03 -12.95 -17.86
CA LYS A 47 -6.87 -12.51 -16.74
C LYS A 47 -7.00 -10.99 -16.70
N ASN A 48 -7.98 -10.52 -15.93
CA ASN A 48 -8.24 -9.10 -15.71
C ASN A 48 -8.47 -8.85 -14.21
N THR A 49 -7.43 -9.06 -13.42
CA THR A 49 -7.42 -8.79 -11.99
C THR A 49 -7.14 -7.31 -11.74
N GLU A 50 -7.85 -6.69 -10.83
CA GLU A 50 -7.59 -5.34 -10.35
C GLU A 50 -6.49 -5.37 -9.29
N PHE A 51 -5.47 -4.52 -9.43
CA PHE A 51 -4.35 -4.43 -8.47
C PHE A 51 -4.38 -3.10 -7.73
N ILE A 52 -4.47 -3.16 -6.40
CA ILE A 52 -4.64 -2.00 -5.51
C ILE A 52 -3.49 -1.92 -4.52
N ALA A 53 -2.72 -0.85 -4.59
CA ALA A 53 -1.64 -0.56 -3.65
C ALA A 53 -2.15 0.43 -2.59
N ALA A 54 -2.29 -0.03 -1.34
CA ALA A 54 -2.84 0.76 -0.24
C ALA A 54 -1.74 1.45 0.57
N GLU A 55 -1.67 2.77 0.49
CA GLU A 55 -0.70 3.60 1.20
C GLU A 55 -1.36 4.44 2.30
N PRO A 56 -0.63 4.94 3.30
CA PRO A 56 -1.21 5.85 4.27
C PRO A 56 -1.43 7.25 3.70
N GLU A 57 -2.55 7.88 4.04
CA GLU A 57 -2.87 9.28 3.68
C GLU A 57 -1.76 10.27 4.08
N SER A 58 -1.01 9.95 5.13
CA SER A 58 0.12 10.77 5.60
C SER A 58 1.39 10.64 4.74
N CYS A 59 1.42 9.70 3.77
CA CYS A 59 2.55 9.46 2.88
C CYS A 59 2.08 9.01 1.48
N PRO A 60 1.33 9.87 0.75
CA PRO A 60 0.54 9.52 -0.43
C PRO A 60 1.37 9.61 -1.72
N LYS A 61 2.44 8.83 -1.84
CA LYS A 61 3.36 8.88 -2.98
C LYS A 61 2.77 8.36 -4.29
N LEU A 62 1.88 7.33 -4.22
CA LEU A 62 1.24 6.77 -5.41
C LEU A 62 0.07 7.62 -5.89
N THR A 63 -0.66 8.22 -4.95
CA THR A 63 -1.88 9.00 -5.24
C THR A 63 -1.60 10.47 -5.52
N ARG A 64 -0.56 11.05 -4.89
CA ARG A 64 -0.26 12.49 -4.95
C ARG A 64 1.21 12.82 -5.24
N GLY A 65 2.10 11.82 -5.30
CA GLY A 65 3.49 11.98 -5.68
C GLY A 65 3.66 12.25 -7.18
N LYS A 66 4.88 12.58 -7.59
CA LYS A 66 5.25 12.75 -9.00
C LYS A 66 6.17 11.64 -9.45
N PHE A 67 6.07 11.26 -10.74
CA PHE A 67 7.01 10.34 -11.36
C PHE A 67 8.24 11.12 -11.82
N GLU A 68 9.31 11.01 -11.04
CA GLU A 68 10.57 11.73 -11.24
C GLU A 68 11.77 10.82 -10.92
N TYR A 69 12.97 11.23 -11.31
CA TYR A 69 14.20 10.62 -10.84
C TYR A 69 14.54 11.15 -9.47
N ASP A 70 14.60 10.27 -8.46
CA ASP A 70 14.89 10.66 -7.08
C ASP A 70 15.85 9.69 -6.40
N PHE A 71 16.42 10.11 -5.27
CA PHE A 71 17.24 9.25 -4.44
C PHE A 71 16.37 8.32 -3.57
N GLY A 72 16.87 7.12 -3.29
CA GLY A 72 16.21 6.20 -2.36
C GLY A 72 16.41 6.55 -0.89
N ASP A 73 17.29 7.49 -0.58
CA ASP A 73 17.67 7.91 0.77
C ASP A 73 17.80 9.44 0.88
N GLU A 74 17.57 9.98 2.06
CA GLU A 74 17.66 11.43 2.37
C GLU A 74 19.08 11.98 2.11
N ALA A 75 20.12 11.17 2.29
CA ALA A 75 21.51 11.60 2.15
C ALA A 75 22.01 11.63 0.69
N GLY A 76 21.22 11.11 -0.26
CA GLY A 76 21.57 11.11 -1.68
C GLY A 76 22.73 10.16 -2.04
N TYR A 77 22.96 9.11 -1.26
CA TYR A 77 24.01 8.12 -1.52
C TYR A 77 23.56 6.99 -2.45
N THR A 78 22.25 6.78 -2.59
CA THR A 78 21.73 5.79 -3.55
C THR A 78 21.76 6.34 -4.97
N PRO A 79 21.74 5.47 -6.00
CA PRO A 79 21.55 5.92 -7.37
C PRO A 79 20.22 6.66 -7.54
N LEU A 80 20.17 7.59 -8.50
CA LEU A 80 18.91 8.19 -8.96
C LEU A 80 18.09 7.12 -9.69
N LEU A 81 16.85 6.94 -9.26
CA LEU A 81 15.94 5.95 -9.79
C LEU A 81 14.61 6.61 -10.19
N PRO A 82 14.02 6.23 -11.35
CA PRO A 82 12.70 6.73 -11.71
C PRO A 82 11.64 6.13 -10.78
N MET A 83 10.89 6.99 -10.09
CA MET A 83 9.91 6.56 -9.11
C MET A 83 8.78 7.58 -8.93
N PHE A 84 7.62 7.13 -8.48
CA PHE A 84 6.67 8.05 -7.85
C PHE A 84 7.22 8.43 -6.47
N THR A 85 7.43 9.72 -6.26
CA THR A 85 8.06 10.25 -5.04
C THR A 85 7.33 11.48 -4.49
N LEU A 86 7.48 11.70 -3.20
CA LEU A 86 7.13 12.95 -2.51
C LEU A 86 8.35 13.85 -2.30
N GLY A 87 9.55 13.40 -2.77
CA GLY A 87 10.85 14.01 -2.53
C GLY A 87 11.62 13.26 -1.44
N HIS A 88 12.93 13.01 -1.67
CA HIS A 88 13.78 12.23 -0.75
C HIS A 88 13.93 12.86 0.64
N ASP A 89 13.71 14.17 0.77
CA ASP A 89 13.71 14.90 2.06
C ASP A 89 12.33 14.87 2.77
N PHE A 90 11.31 14.28 2.16
CA PHE A 90 9.97 14.23 2.73
C PHE A 90 9.94 13.44 4.03
N LYS A 91 9.42 14.06 5.10
CA LYS A 91 9.30 13.46 6.44
C LYS A 91 7.83 13.15 6.77
N PRO A 92 7.40 11.89 6.57
CA PRO A 92 6.03 11.49 6.90
C PRO A 92 5.72 11.69 8.39
N ALA A 93 4.46 12.03 8.69
CA ALA A 93 3.96 12.10 10.06
C ALA A 93 4.18 10.77 10.81
N ASN A 94 4.25 10.86 12.14
CA ASN A 94 4.50 9.71 12.99
C ASN A 94 3.22 8.89 13.21
N ILE A 95 2.84 8.10 12.22
CA ILE A 95 1.72 7.16 12.29
C ILE A 95 2.17 5.79 12.82
N HIS A 96 1.20 5.01 13.32
CA HIS A 96 1.41 3.64 13.84
C HIS A 96 1.44 2.56 12.74
N ALA A 97 2.00 2.88 11.59
CA ALA A 97 2.31 1.98 10.47
C ALA A 97 3.70 2.37 9.94
N GLY A 98 4.71 2.21 10.80
CA GLY A 98 6.07 2.69 10.57
C GLY A 98 6.70 2.19 9.28
N GLY A 99 6.41 0.94 8.91
CA GLY A 99 6.89 0.31 7.67
C GLY A 99 6.36 0.94 6.38
N LEU A 100 5.31 1.79 6.45
CA LEU A 100 4.75 2.46 5.28
C LEU A 100 5.24 3.90 5.10
N ARG A 101 6.05 4.41 6.01
CA ARG A 101 6.57 5.79 6.03
C ARG A 101 7.80 5.94 5.14
N TYR A 102 7.62 5.80 3.83
CA TYR A 102 8.70 5.93 2.85
C TYR A 102 8.25 6.83 1.69
N HIS A 103 9.10 7.79 1.31
CA HIS A 103 8.78 8.86 0.35
C HIS A 103 8.58 8.39 -1.08
N GLY A 104 9.21 7.26 -1.48
CA GLY A 104 9.28 6.81 -2.86
C GLY A 104 8.66 5.44 -3.09
N ALA A 105 8.38 5.12 -4.33
CA ALA A 105 7.91 3.82 -4.78
C ALA A 105 8.97 3.10 -5.62
N GLY A 106 9.11 1.78 -5.43
CA GLY A 106 10.06 0.98 -6.21
C GLY A 106 9.84 1.13 -7.72
N MET A 107 10.94 1.16 -8.50
CA MET A 107 10.93 1.47 -9.95
C MET A 107 9.92 0.66 -10.76
N ILE A 108 9.90 -0.67 -10.57
CA ILE A 108 9.01 -1.55 -11.34
C ILE A 108 7.55 -1.20 -11.07
N ILE A 109 7.20 -0.97 -9.80
CA ILE A 109 5.83 -0.62 -9.42
C ILE A 109 5.48 0.77 -9.92
N SER A 110 6.40 1.71 -9.86
CA SER A 110 6.20 3.05 -10.41
C SER A 110 5.94 3.02 -11.92
N GLN A 111 6.65 2.20 -12.66
CA GLN A 111 6.39 2.03 -14.09
C GLN A 111 5.02 1.39 -14.35
N LEU A 112 4.68 0.33 -13.62
CA LEU A 112 3.39 -0.35 -13.75
C LEU A 112 2.20 0.56 -13.37
N LEU A 113 2.38 1.44 -12.37
CA LEU A 113 1.38 2.46 -12.02
C LEU A 113 1.23 3.49 -13.15
N LYS A 114 2.34 3.98 -13.70
CA LYS A 114 2.36 4.93 -14.84
C LYS A 114 1.68 4.33 -16.07
N ASP A 115 1.87 3.04 -16.30
CA ASP A 115 1.30 2.30 -17.44
C ASP A 115 -0.17 1.86 -17.18
N GLY A 116 -0.73 2.11 -16.00
CA GLY A 116 -2.12 1.82 -15.66
C GLY A 116 -2.43 0.37 -15.28
N TYR A 117 -1.43 -0.45 -14.96
CA TYR A 117 -1.63 -1.84 -14.53
C TYR A 117 -2.02 -1.99 -13.05
N LEU A 118 -1.88 -0.94 -12.27
CA LEU A 118 -2.32 -0.88 -10.88
C LEU A 118 -2.76 0.55 -10.55
N HIS A 119 -3.43 0.72 -9.42
CA HIS A 119 -3.71 2.05 -8.88
C HIS A 119 -3.41 2.11 -7.37
N GLY A 120 -3.11 3.31 -6.88
CA GLY A 120 -2.92 3.61 -5.48
C GLY A 120 -4.22 4.03 -4.81
N VAL A 121 -4.35 3.71 -3.53
CA VAL A 121 -5.38 4.29 -2.65
C VAL A 121 -4.72 4.73 -1.36
N ASP A 122 -5.04 5.92 -0.90
CA ASP A 122 -4.58 6.44 0.38
C ASP A 122 -5.64 6.21 1.47
N ILE A 123 -5.19 5.79 2.65
CA ILE A 123 -6.06 5.37 3.73
C ILE A 123 -5.73 6.14 5.00
N PRO A 124 -6.72 6.83 5.60
CA PRO A 124 -6.57 7.49 6.89
C PRO A 124 -6.26 6.48 8.00
N GLN A 125 -5.41 6.89 8.97
CA GLN A 125 -5.00 6.03 10.08
C GLN A 125 -6.18 5.46 10.87
N LEU A 126 -7.18 6.28 11.19
CA LEU A 126 -8.35 5.83 11.97
C LEU A 126 -9.17 4.80 11.21
N GLU A 127 -9.33 4.95 9.89
CA GLU A 127 -10.04 3.97 9.04
C GLU A 127 -9.26 2.64 9.00
N SER A 128 -7.92 2.70 8.92
CA SER A 128 -7.06 1.52 8.98
C SER A 128 -7.24 0.75 10.30
N PHE A 129 -7.20 1.43 11.46
CA PHE A 129 -7.42 0.79 12.76
C PHE A 129 -8.85 0.27 12.93
N GLN A 130 -9.85 0.99 12.41
CA GLN A 130 -11.24 0.51 12.38
C GLN A 130 -11.35 -0.82 11.65
N ALA A 131 -10.72 -0.92 10.49
CA ALA A 131 -10.66 -2.15 9.70
C ALA A 131 -9.95 -3.28 10.46
N GLY A 132 -8.82 -2.99 11.10
CA GLY A 132 -8.09 -3.96 11.91
C GLY A 132 -8.91 -4.48 13.11
N MET A 133 -9.64 -3.61 13.79
CA MET A 133 -10.55 -3.99 14.90
C MET A 133 -11.71 -4.87 14.40
N LEU A 134 -12.27 -4.54 13.25
CA LEU A 134 -13.33 -5.37 12.66
C LEU A 134 -12.77 -6.75 12.30
N PHE A 135 -11.61 -6.81 11.65
CA PHE A 135 -10.96 -8.07 11.27
C PHE A 135 -10.64 -8.93 12.49
N ALA A 136 -10.10 -8.33 13.57
CA ALA A 136 -9.82 -9.06 14.80
C ALA A 136 -11.07 -9.66 15.43
N ARG A 137 -12.22 -8.98 15.35
CA ARG A 137 -13.49 -9.46 15.91
C ARG A 137 -14.16 -10.55 15.06
N THR A 138 -13.96 -10.53 13.74
CA THR A 138 -14.58 -11.47 12.81
C THR A 138 -13.72 -12.71 12.59
N GLU A 139 -12.40 -12.53 12.47
CA GLU A 139 -11.47 -13.60 12.10
C GLU A 139 -10.64 -14.13 13.29
N GLY A 140 -10.66 -13.44 14.43
CA GLY A 140 -9.85 -13.82 15.60
C GLY A 140 -8.34 -13.54 15.42
N ILE A 141 -7.96 -12.74 14.43
CA ILE A 141 -6.58 -12.39 14.12
C ILE A 141 -6.40 -10.89 14.30
N ILE A 142 -5.41 -10.47 15.11
CA ILE A 142 -5.05 -9.06 15.25
C ILE A 142 -4.02 -8.73 14.17
N PRO A 143 -4.37 -7.95 13.14
CA PRO A 143 -3.45 -7.63 12.04
C PRO A 143 -2.45 -6.56 12.47
N ALA A 144 -1.26 -6.56 11.86
CA ALA A 144 -0.33 -5.43 11.97
C ALA A 144 -0.97 -4.15 11.38
N PRO A 145 -0.71 -2.95 11.96
CA PRO A 145 -1.26 -1.70 11.44
C PRO A 145 -0.99 -1.45 9.96
N GLU A 146 0.17 -1.90 9.45
CA GLU A 146 0.50 -1.85 8.02
C GLU A 146 -0.50 -2.64 7.19
N SER A 147 -0.79 -3.88 7.59
CA SER A 147 -1.70 -4.77 6.86
C SER A 147 -3.15 -4.31 6.92
N CYS A 148 -3.53 -3.56 7.97
CA CYS A 148 -4.87 -3.00 8.09
C CYS A 148 -5.22 -2.07 6.91
N HIS A 149 -4.24 -1.40 6.31
CA HIS A 149 -4.44 -0.57 5.12
C HIS A 149 -4.98 -1.36 3.93
N ALA A 150 -4.70 -2.65 3.87
CA ALA A 150 -5.12 -3.50 2.76
C ALA A 150 -6.41 -4.30 3.03
N THR A 151 -6.78 -4.51 4.31
CA THR A 151 -7.63 -5.65 4.64
C THR A 151 -9.11 -5.49 4.31
N ILE A 152 -9.77 -4.43 4.72
CA ILE A 152 -11.24 -4.50 4.76
C ILE A 152 -11.92 -3.46 3.89
N ARG A 153 -11.26 -2.38 3.54
CA ARG A 153 -11.88 -1.31 2.78
C ARG A 153 -12.55 -1.80 1.49
N GLU A 154 -11.86 -2.64 0.72
CA GLU A 154 -12.39 -3.13 -0.56
C GLU A 154 -13.49 -4.18 -0.36
N ALA A 155 -13.40 -5.01 0.69
CA ALA A 155 -14.47 -5.94 1.04
C ALA A 155 -15.76 -5.20 1.47
N LEU A 156 -15.62 -4.12 2.26
CA LEU A 156 -16.75 -3.27 2.65
C LEU A 156 -17.38 -2.57 1.44
N LYS A 157 -16.57 -2.03 0.54
CA LYS A 157 -17.05 -1.42 -0.70
C LYS A 157 -17.79 -2.41 -1.60
N ALA A 158 -17.28 -3.64 -1.77
CA ALA A 158 -17.94 -4.68 -2.53
C ALA A 158 -19.29 -5.04 -1.89
N LYS A 159 -19.33 -5.16 -0.56
CA LYS A 159 -20.57 -5.40 0.19
C LYS A 159 -21.59 -4.27 0.01
N GLU A 160 -21.17 -3.01 0.10
CA GLU A 160 -22.03 -1.84 -0.08
C GLU A 160 -22.64 -1.76 -1.48
N LYS A 161 -21.87 -2.17 -2.49
CA LYS A 161 -22.30 -2.23 -3.88
C LYS A 161 -23.10 -3.50 -4.23
N GLY A 162 -23.14 -4.48 -3.32
CA GLY A 162 -23.74 -5.79 -3.58
C GLY A 162 -22.99 -6.61 -4.63
N GLU A 163 -21.69 -6.39 -4.78
CA GLU A 163 -20.82 -7.11 -5.72
C GLU A 163 -20.27 -8.39 -5.06
N GLU A 164 -20.37 -9.50 -5.77
CA GLU A 164 -19.66 -10.74 -5.40
C GLU A 164 -18.26 -10.70 -6.01
N LYS A 165 -17.23 -10.73 -5.14
CA LYS A 165 -15.81 -10.63 -5.54
C LYS A 165 -14.92 -11.55 -4.72
N VAL A 166 -13.93 -12.12 -5.38
CA VAL A 166 -12.80 -12.81 -4.75
C VAL A 166 -11.69 -11.80 -4.54
N ILE A 167 -11.43 -11.43 -3.27
CA ILE A 167 -10.44 -10.44 -2.88
C ILE A 167 -9.26 -11.13 -2.21
N LEU A 168 -8.09 -11.07 -2.83
CA LEU A 168 -6.84 -11.54 -2.25
C LEU A 168 -6.09 -10.35 -1.64
N PHE A 169 -5.87 -10.38 -0.33
CA PHE A 169 -5.10 -9.35 0.34
C PHE A 169 -3.89 -9.93 1.10
N CYS A 170 -2.85 -9.12 1.28
CA CYS A 170 -1.66 -9.52 2.01
C CYS A 170 -1.81 -9.25 3.50
N LEU A 171 -2.09 -10.30 4.29
CA LEU A 171 -2.04 -10.25 5.74
C LEU A 171 -0.61 -10.60 6.20
N SER A 172 0.28 -9.63 6.17
CA SER A 172 1.67 -9.76 6.61
C SER A 172 1.86 -9.25 8.04
N GLY A 173 2.73 -9.91 8.81
CA GLY A 173 2.96 -9.59 10.21
C GLY A 173 1.76 -9.94 11.10
N HIS A 174 1.81 -9.47 12.33
CA HIS A 174 0.75 -9.59 13.32
C HIS A 174 0.76 -8.37 14.26
N GLY A 175 -0.40 -8.03 14.84
CA GLY A 175 -0.57 -6.86 15.70
C GLY A 175 -0.26 -7.09 17.17
N LEU A 176 0.26 -8.25 17.59
CA LEU A 176 0.49 -8.53 19.01
C LEU A 176 1.52 -7.60 19.65
N ILE A 177 2.50 -7.13 18.89
CA ILE A 177 3.47 -6.12 19.34
C ILE A 177 2.95 -4.69 19.22
N ASP A 178 1.83 -4.48 18.53
CA ASP A 178 1.19 -3.18 18.28
C ASP A 178 -0.02 -2.92 19.20
N MET A 179 -0.21 -3.75 20.22
CA MET A 179 -1.33 -3.61 21.17
C MET A 179 -1.43 -2.21 21.79
N PRO A 180 -0.31 -1.51 22.13
CA PRO A 180 -0.40 -0.12 22.61
C PRO A 180 -1.04 0.83 21.58
N SER A 181 -0.83 0.60 20.27
CA SER A 181 -1.43 1.41 19.21
C SER A 181 -2.93 1.15 19.09
N TYR A 182 -3.35 -0.11 19.25
CA TYR A 182 -4.77 -0.48 19.31
C TYR A 182 -5.45 0.09 20.57
N ASP A 183 -4.77 0.08 21.71
CA ASP A 183 -5.27 0.69 22.94
C ASP A 183 -5.46 2.21 22.76
N SER A 184 -4.48 2.90 22.18
CA SER A 184 -4.60 4.32 21.84
C SER A 184 -5.77 4.60 20.88
N TYR A 185 -6.02 3.72 19.92
CA TYR A 185 -7.19 3.83 19.03
C TYR A 185 -8.51 3.69 19.81
N ILE A 186 -8.62 2.68 20.68
CA ILE A 186 -9.83 2.42 21.47
C ILE A 186 -10.13 3.59 22.43
N ASN A 187 -9.10 4.19 23.01
CA ASN A 187 -9.20 5.33 23.92
C ASN A 187 -9.46 6.67 23.18
N GLY A 188 -9.40 6.69 21.86
CA GLY A 188 -9.60 7.91 21.07
C GLY A 188 -8.39 8.85 21.05
N ASP A 189 -7.20 8.35 21.37
CA ASP A 189 -5.95 9.12 21.42
C ASP A 189 -5.27 9.23 20.05
N LEU A 190 -5.70 8.43 19.06
CA LEU A 190 -5.18 8.50 17.70
C LEU A 190 -5.91 9.57 16.88
N GLN A 191 -5.18 10.16 15.94
CA GLN A 191 -5.71 11.12 14.99
C GLN A 191 -5.24 10.81 13.56
N ASN A 192 -5.97 11.30 12.57
CA ASN A 192 -5.52 11.25 11.20
C ASN A 192 -4.43 12.30 10.96
N TYR A 193 -3.52 11.98 10.04
CA TYR A 193 -2.51 12.89 9.53
C TYR A 193 -2.62 12.90 8.02
N SER A 194 -2.84 14.08 7.47
CA SER A 194 -2.76 14.32 6.03
C SER A 194 -1.65 15.32 5.74
N VAL A 195 -1.16 15.32 4.52
CA VAL A 195 -0.17 16.28 4.04
C VAL A 195 -0.82 17.15 2.96
N SER A 196 -0.57 18.47 3.01
CA SER A 196 -1.11 19.39 2.01
C SER A 196 -0.33 19.33 0.69
N ASP A 197 -0.97 19.70 -0.43
CA ASP A 197 -0.28 19.78 -1.74
C ASP A 197 0.84 20.84 -1.72
N GLU A 198 0.68 21.87 -0.90
CA GLU A 198 1.73 22.89 -0.71
C GLU A 198 2.98 22.29 -0.04
N GLU A 199 2.79 21.44 0.98
CA GLU A 199 3.90 20.76 1.65
C GLU A 199 4.59 19.77 0.70
N ILE A 200 3.84 18.94 0.00
CA ILE A 200 4.39 18.03 -1.02
C ILE A 200 5.18 18.83 -2.07
N GLY A 201 4.61 19.95 -2.54
CA GLY A 201 5.26 20.82 -3.51
C GLY A 201 6.57 21.45 -3.04
N LYS A 202 6.78 21.61 -1.73
CA LYS A 202 8.06 22.10 -1.17
C LYS A 202 9.16 21.04 -1.34
N PHE A 203 8.89 19.80 -0.96
CA PHE A 203 9.86 18.70 -1.06
C PHE A 203 10.18 18.33 -2.51
N LEU A 204 9.19 18.39 -3.40
CA LEU A 204 9.38 18.10 -4.82
C LEU A 204 10.27 19.13 -5.55
N LYS A 205 10.55 20.30 -4.97
CA LYS A 205 11.48 21.28 -5.57
C LYS A 205 12.93 20.84 -5.47
N ASP A 206 13.27 20.03 -4.47
CA ASP A 206 14.64 19.57 -4.22
C ASP A 206 14.96 18.25 -4.93
N VAL A 207 13.97 17.67 -5.62
CA VAL A 207 14.15 16.46 -6.45
C VAL A 207 15.04 16.81 -7.66
N PRO A 208 16.08 16.00 -7.95
CA PRO A 208 17.00 16.24 -9.04
C PRO A 208 16.30 16.35 -10.39
N GLN A 209 16.59 17.41 -11.14
CA GLN A 209 16.06 17.59 -12.48
C GLN A 209 16.90 16.79 -13.47
N VAL A 210 16.35 15.76 -14.07
CA VAL A 210 16.98 14.93 -15.09
C VAL A 210 16.24 15.12 -16.40
N GLU A 211 16.94 15.50 -17.47
CA GLU A 211 16.36 15.53 -18.82
C GLU A 211 16.03 14.09 -19.24
N MET A 212 14.78 13.83 -19.54
CA MET A 212 14.28 12.52 -20.01
C MET A 212 14.20 12.48 -21.53
#